data_4d84eb3027fc9cc6e67ea266b2a8a11c
#
_entry.id   4d84eb3027fc9cc6e67ea266b2a8a11c
#
_cell.length_a   1.000
_cell.length_b   1.000
_cell.length_c   1.000
_cell.angle_alpha   90.00
_cell.angle_beta   90.00
_cell.angle_gamma   90.00
#
_symmetry.space_group_name_H-M   'P 1'
#
loop_
_entity.id
_entity.type
_entity.pdbx_description
1 polymer ?
#
loop_
_entity_poly.entity_id
_entity_poly.type
_entity_poly.pdbx_seq_one_letter_code
_entity_poly.pdbx_strand_id
1 'polypeptide(L)'
;IETLPIRDVSQLYDLQSGVVRVESRLQGIPDHEDRGLEEVHVRGGRSGEIAYMIDGMYIRNPIYGGIGNGTRLNKFAIREFDWQPGGFNAEYGDAMSAVSNYHTMSGTNSFAYKFQYETSMLGEALGSRYDEIRDYHDYNIGLGGPIPFFKKIKLWFSGQQTSSGAYQIYEFDNITHNYERDKYFTLNDLNDLRNTDPNWDQVKYSYVAPWDDTEGFKGFGFDNTTDYFAKLTYDITSQLKLTLSYWNVEAHRKGFKTNFLYWNDGQNEIFRDTERKALEFNHTINEKSFYTLRISDFVQDQFIGVRWQDSDND
;
A
#
# COMPACT_ATOMS: atom_id res chain seq x y z
N ILE A 1 -9.95 -14.26 -9.55
CA ILE A 1 -8.79 -13.61 -8.90
C ILE A 1 -8.05 -14.61 -8.01
N GLU A 2 -8.75 -15.44 -7.24
CA GLU A 2 -8.16 -16.40 -6.28
C GLU A 2 -7.18 -17.42 -6.89
N THR A 3 -7.39 -17.80 -8.14
CA THR A 3 -6.55 -18.76 -8.87
C THR A 3 -5.40 -18.13 -9.63
N LEU A 4 -5.33 -16.81 -9.65
CA LEU A 4 -4.26 -16.09 -10.33
C LEU A 4 -3.01 -16.03 -9.44
N PRO A 5 -1.82 -16.22 -10.02
CA PRO A 5 -0.55 -16.16 -9.30
C PRO A 5 -0.14 -14.70 -9.02
N ILE A 6 -1.03 -13.91 -8.44
CA ILE A 6 -0.80 -12.52 -8.08
C ILE A 6 -0.65 -12.39 -6.56
N ARG A 7 0.28 -11.56 -6.13
CA ARG A 7 0.47 -11.17 -4.73
C ARG A 7 -0.34 -9.93 -4.38
N ASP A 8 -0.38 -8.99 -5.30
CA ASP A 8 -1.03 -7.71 -5.16
C ASP A 8 -2.08 -7.52 -6.25
N VAL A 9 -3.18 -6.88 -5.89
CA VAL A 9 -4.31 -6.60 -6.79
C VAL A 9 -3.91 -5.70 -7.96
N SER A 10 -2.91 -4.85 -7.78
CA SER A 10 -2.38 -4.01 -8.86
C SER A 10 -1.78 -4.82 -10.01
N GLN A 11 -1.31 -6.03 -9.75
CA GLN A 11 -0.82 -6.94 -10.80
C GLN A 11 -1.92 -7.39 -11.77
N LEU A 12 -3.20 -7.15 -11.44
CA LEU A 12 -4.30 -7.37 -12.39
C LEU A 12 -4.19 -6.48 -13.63
N TYR A 13 -3.60 -5.30 -13.49
CA TYR A 13 -3.37 -4.39 -14.63
C TYR A 13 -2.32 -4.94 -15.59
N ASP A 14 -1.29 -5.60 -15.08
CA ASP A 14 -0.22 -6.20 -15.90
C ASP A 14 -0.74 -7.33 -16.81
N LEU A 15 -1.88 -7.94 -16.44
CA LEU A 15 -2.52 -8.98 -17.22
C LEU A 15 -3.40 -8.42 -18.35
N GLN A 16 -3.60 -7.09 -18.40
CA GLN A 16 -4.50 -6.46 -19.36
C GLN A 16 -3.75 -6.02 -20.62
N SER A 17 -4.36 -6.27 -21.78
CA SER A 17 -3.77 -5.86 -23.06
C SER A 17 -3.77 -4.33 -23.23
N GLY A 18 -2.63 -3.77 -23.65
CA GLY A 18 -2.48 -2.33 -23.89
C GLY A 18 -2.33 -1.50 -22.61
N VAL A 19 -2.02 -2.15 -21.50
CA VAL A 19 -1.71 -1.50 -20.23
C VAL A 19 -0.19 -1.53 -19.99
N VAL A 20 0.34 -0.43 -19.52
CA VAL A 20 1.73 -0.30 -19.04
C VAL A 20 1.67 0.23 -17.61
N ARG A 21 2.10 -0.58 -16.66
CA ARG A 21 2.32 -0.16 -15.28
C ARG A 21 3.78 0.19 -15.10
N VAL A 22 4.04 1.40 -14.63
CA VAL A 22 5.40 1.86 -14.35
C VAL A 22 5.70 1.57 -12.88
N GLU A 23 6.67 0.71 -12.65
CA GLU A 23 7.19 0.50 -11.30
C GLU A 23 8.14 1.65 -10.97
N SER A 24 7.89 2.33 -9.85
CA SER A 24 8.67 3.49 -9.39
C SER A 24 10.14 3.19 -9.04
N ARG A 25 10.54 1.93 -9.11
CA ARG A 25 11.92 1.46 -8.87
C ARG A 25 12.92 1.81 -9.97
N LEU A 26 12.47 2.32 -11.11
CA LEU A 26 13.36 2.74 -12.19
C LEU A 26 13.98 4.08 -11.83
N GLN A 27 15.31 4.11 -11.74
CA GLN A 27 16.08 5.31 -11.49
C GLN A 27 15.74 6.40 -12.52
N GLY A 28 15.42 7.61 -12.05
CA GLY A 28 15.18 8.77 -12.89
C GLY A 28 13.72 9.08 -13.21
N ILE A 29 12.78 8.24 -12.78
CA ILE A 29 11.36 8.57 -12.84
C ILE A 29 10.97 9.33 -11.56
N PRO A 30 10.20 10.44 -11.67
CA PRO A 30 9.69 11.13 -10.49
C PRO A 30 8.98 10.15 -9.57
N ASP A 31 9.23 10.27 -8.30
CA ASP A 31 8.86 9.34 -7.25
C ASP A 31 7.33 9.34 -7.03
N HIS A 32 6.61 8.68 -7.93
CA HIS A 32 5.16 8.51 -7.82
C HIS A 32 4.80 7.66 -6.60
N GLU A 33 5.70 6.79 -6.17
CA GLU A 33 5.53 5.97 -4.97
C GLU A 33 5.53 6.83 -3.70
N ASP A 34 6.36 7.86 -3.61
CA ASP A 34 6.34 8.84 -2.51
C ASP A 34 5.01 9.62 -2.48
N ARG A 35 4.38 9.81 -3.64
CA ARG A 35 3.03 10.38 -3.75
C ARG A 35 1.93 9.37 -3.50
N GLY A 36 2.29 8.08 -3.33
CA GLY A 36 1.37 6.98 -3.13
C GLY A 36 0.54 6.61 -4.34
N LEU A 37 1.01 6.94 -5.54
CA LEU A 37 0.33 6.67 -6.78
C LEU A 37 1.00 5.50 -7.52
N GLU A 38 0.19 4.64 -8.11
CA GLU A 38 0.62 3.74 -9.17
C GLU A 38 0.43 4.42 -10.51
N GLU A 39 1.46 4.38 -11.32
CA GLU A 39 1.42 4.90 -12.66
C GLU A 39 1.00 3.78 -13.61
N VAL A 40 -0.29 3.78 -13.95
CA VAL A 40 -0.89 2.84 -14.90
C VAL A 40 -1.31 3.62 -16.13
N HIS A 41 -0.74 3.28 -17.28
CA HIS A 41 -1.07 3.88 -18.57
C HIS A 41 -1.85 2.91 -19.44
N VAL A 42 -2.93 3.38 -20.04
CA VAL A 42 -3.79 2.56 -20.90
C VAL A 42 -3.79 3.15 -22.31
N ARG A 43 -3.30 2.37 -23.29
CA ARG A 43 -3.25 2.77 -24.71
C ARG A 43 -2.64 4.14 -24.95
N GLY A 44 -1.63 4.52 -24.17
CA GLY A 44 -0.95 5.81 -24.26
C GLY A 44 -1.65 6.97 -23.51
N GLY A 45 -2.74 6.70 -22.80
CA GLY A 45 -3.38 7.66 -21.90
C GLY A 45 -2.57 7.91 -20.63
N ARG A 46 -2.90 8.97 -19.89
CA ARG A 46 -2.27 9.32 -18.63
C ARG A 46 -2.84 8.48 -17.49
N SER A 47 -2.05 8.25 -16.45
CA SER A 47 -2.47 7.45 -15.27
C SER A 47 -3.69 8.06 -14.54
N GLY A 48 -3.80 9.39 -14.52
CA GLY A 48 -4.93 10.10 -13.93
C GLY A 48 -6.25 10.05 -14.74
N GLU A 49 -6.24 9.48 -15.95
CA GLU A 49 -7.40 9.39 -16.84
C GLU A 49 -8.22 8.12 -16.64
N ILE A 50 -7.83 7.27 -15.71
CA ILE A 50 -8.56 6.05 -15.36
C ILE A 50 -9.56 6.35 -14.25
N ALA A 51 -10.80 5.92 -14.42
CA ALA A 51 -11.78 5.92 -13.35
C ALA A 51 -11.59 4.67 -12.48
N TYR A 52 -11.15 4.86 -11.23
CA TYR A 52 -10.99 3.79 -10.25
C TYR A 52 -12.18 3.74 -9.31
N MET A 53 -12.76 2.56 -9.14
CA MET A 53 -13.97 2.34 -8.35
C MET A 53 -13.90 1.09 -7.49
N ILE A 54 -14.62 1.12 -6.38
CA ILE A 54 -15.00 -0.05 -5.58
C ILE A 54 -16.53 -0.10 -5.51
N ASP A 55 -17.12 -1.20 -5.97
CA ASP A 55 -18.57 -1.39 -6.02
C ASP A 55 -19.29 -0.23 -6.76
N GLY A 56 -18.70 0.28 -7.84
CA GLY A 56 -19.24 1.37 -8.64
C GLY A 56 -19.16 2.77 -8.00
N MET A 57 -18.35 2.95 -6.96
CA MET A 57 -18.12 4.24 -6.30
C MET A 57 -16.65 4.63 -6.42
N TYR A 58 -16.37 5.88 -6.81
CA TYR A 58 -15.03 6.39 -7.03
C TYR A 58 -14.15 6.37 -5.78
N ILE A 59 -12.86 6.01 -5.96
CA ILE A 59 -11.84 5.94 -4.90
C ILE A 59 -10.52 6.63 -5.29
N ARG A 60 -10.46 7.30 -6.41
CA ARG A 60 -9.22 7.91 -6.87
C ARG A 60 -8.80 9.11 -6.00
N ASN A 61 -7.50 9.37 -5.97
CA ASN A 61 -6.97 10.57 -5.34
C ASN A 61 -7.51 11.82 -6.07
N PRO A 62 -8.15 12.77 -5.36
CA PRO A 62 -8.79 13.93 -6.00
C PRO A 62 -7.79 14.93 -6.59
N ILE A 63 -6.53 14.92 -6.14
CA ILE A 63 -5.50 15.88 -6.57
C ILE A 63 -4.73 15.34 -7.78
N TYR A 64 -4.29 14.09 -7.71
CA TYR A 64 -3.40 13.50 -8.71
C TYR A 64 -4.10 12.53 -9.65
N GLY A 65 -5.34 12.15 -9.38
CA GLY A 65 -5.98 11.01 -10.03
C GLY A 65 -5.29 9.70 -9.64
N GLY A 66 -5.68 8.59 -10.21
CA GLY A 66 -5.03 7.32 -9.96
C GLY A 66 -5.28 6.71 -8.57
N ILE A 67 -4.68 5.58 -8.34
CA ILE A 67 -4.67 4.84 -7.09
C ILE A 67 -3.22 4.66 -6.63
N GLY A 68 -3.04 4.39 -5.36
CA GLY A 68 -1.72 4.12 -4.77
C GLY A 68 -1.78 3.03 -3.71
N ASN A 69 -0.71 2.85 -2.98
CA ASN A 69 -0.60 1.81 -1.97
C ASN A 69 -1.71 1.87 -0.90
N GLY A 70 -2.19 3.07 -0.57
CA GLY A 70 -3.31 3.25 0.38
C GLY A 70 -4.70 3.06 -0.23
N THR A 71 -4.81 2.70 -1.51
CA THR A 71 -6.12 2.44 -2.17
C THR A 71 -6.25 1.02 -2.70
N ARG A 72 -5.35 0.13 -2.29
CA ARG A 72 -5.37 -1.29 -2.65
C ARG A 72 -6.18 -2.07 -1.62
N LEU A 73 -7.17 -2.79 -2.08
CA LEU A 73 -7.88 -3.79 -1.30
C LEU A 73 -7.06 -5.07 -1.20
N ASN A 74 -7.13 -5.76 -0.06
CA ASN A 74 -6.60 -7.12 0.05
C ASN A 74 -7.32 -8.06 -0.93
N LYS A 75 -6.60 -9.08 -1.41
CA LYS A 75 -7.15 -9.97 -2.45
C LYS A 75 -8.39 -10.77 -2.01
N PHE A 76 -8.55 -11.01 -0.71
CA PHE A 76 -9.72 -11.71 -0.18
C PHE A 76 -10.94 -10.80 0.00
N ALA A 77 -10.76 -9.47 -0.14
CA ALA A 77 -11.87 -8.53 -0.25
C ALA A 77 -12.49 -8.51 -1.64
N ILE A 78 -11.79 -9.00 -2.68
CA ILE A 78 -12.21 -8.83 -4.07
C ILE A 78 -12.82 -10.14 -4.59
N ARG A 79 -14.02 -10.01 -5.15
CA ARG A 79 -14.70 -11.07 -5.87
C ARG A 79 -14.37 -11.06 -7.36
N GLU A 80 -14.43 -9.87 -7.97
CA GLU A 80 -14.36 -9.69 -9.41
C GLU A 80 -13.69 -8.35 -9.73
N PHE A 81 -12.98 -8.32 -10.83
CA PHE A 81 -12.35 -7.13 -11.37
C PHE A 81 -12.95 -6.86 -12.77
N ASP A 82 -13.65 -5.74 -12.90
CA ASP A 82 -14.19 -5.27 -14.16
C ASP A 82 -13.25 -4.23 -14.76
N TRP A 83 -12.80 -4.49 -15.98
CA TRP A 83 -11.86 -3.68 -16.70
C TRP A 83 -12.38 -3.29 -18.07
N GLN A 84 -12.53 -1.98 -18.32
CA GLN A 84 -13.03 -1.42 -19.56
C GLN A 84 -12.01 -0.44 -20.16
N PRO A 85 -11.08 -0.90 -21.03
CA PRO A 85 -10.07 -0.05 -21.68
C PRO A 85 -10.64 0.70 -22.90
N GLY A 86 -11.51 1.66 -22.68
CA GLY A 86 -12.26 2.39 -23.69
C GLY A 86 -13.62 1.76 -24.03
N GLY A 87 -14.46 2.51 -24.72
CA GLY A 87 -15.83 2.08 -25.06
C GLY A 87 -16.80 2.04 -23.88
N PHE A 88 -16.44 2.65 -22.76
CA PHE A 88 -17.30 2.76 -21.57
C PHE A 88 -18.40 3.80 -21.78
N ASN A 89 -19.48 3.67 -21.00
CA ASN A 89 -20.65 4.54 -21.10
C ASN A 89 -20.38 5.96 -20.61
N ALA A 90 -21.17 6.93 -21.06
CA ALA A 90 -21.07 8.35 -20.67
C ALA A 90 -21.35 8.61 -19.18
N GLU A 91 -21.87 7.63 -18.44
CA GLU A 91 -22.01 7.70 -16.97
C GLU A 91 -20.68 7.83 -16.22
N TYR A 92 -19.58 7.39 -16.83
CA TYR A 92 -18.23 7.52 -16.29
C TYR A 92 -17.59 8.84 -16.74
N GLY A 93 -18.10 9.95 -16.23
CA GLY A 93 -17.76 11.31 -16.69
C GLY A 93 -16.29 11.69 -16.53
N ASP A 94 -15.56 11.08 -15.61
CA ASP A 94 -14.15 11.37 -15.34
C ASP A 94 -13.18 10.35 -15.96
N ALA A 95 -13.68 9.37 -16.69
CA ALA A 95 -12.86 8.39 -17.38
C ALA A 95 -12.53 8.89 -18.80
N MET A 96 -11.24 8.89 -19.15
CA MET A 96 -10.78 9.23 -20.50
C MET A 96 -10.06 8.06 -21.18
N SER A 97 -9.39 7.20 -20.44
CA SER A 97 -8.63 6.07 -20.97
C SER A 97 -9.19 4.70 -20.57
N ALA A 98 -9.66 4.52 -19.34
CA ALA A 98 -10.23 3.26 -18.87
C ALA A 98 -11.14 3.44 -17.65
N VAL A 99 -11.97 2.42 -17.40
CA VAL A 99 -12.70 2.22 -16.13
C VAL A 99 -12.20 0.96 -15.47
N SER A 100 -11.86 1.06 -14.19
CA SER A 100 -11.43 -0.03 -13.31
C SER A 100 -12.39 -0.10 -12.13
N ASN A 101 -13.11 -1.22 -11.99
CA ASN A 101 -14.05 -1.39 -10.89
C ASN A 101 -13.81 -2.73 -10.18
N TYR A 102 -13.51 -2.65 -8.89
CA TYR A 102 -13.38 -3.81 -8.01
C TYR A 102 -14.72 -4.11 -7.37
N HIS A 103 -15.28 -5.26 -7.69
CA HIS A 103 -16.45 -5.78 -7.00
C HIS A 103 -16.02 -6.56 -5.77
N THR A 104 -16.46 -6.11 -4.60
CA THR A 104 -16.02 -6.71 -3.34
C THR A 104 -16.82 -7.97 -2.99
N MET A 105 -16.18 -8.82 -2.17
CA MET A 105 -16.82 -10.01 -1.61
C MET A 105 -17.99 -9.64 -0.71
N SER A 106 -18.98 -10.50 -0.68
CA SER A 106 -20.15 -10.41 0.21
C SER A 106 -20.38 -11.74 0.89
N GLY A 107 -20.94 -11.71 2.10
CA GLY A 107 -21.36 -12.93 2.76
C GLY A 107 -22.39 -13.69 1.94
N THR A 108 -22.30 -15.01 1.97
CA THR A 108 -23.21 -15.95 1.30
C THR A 108 -24.16 -16.61 2.30
N ASN A 109 -25.02 -17.52 1.83
CA ASN A 109 -25.92 -18.29 2.70
C ASN A 109 -25.18 -19.41 3.47
N SER A 110 -23.94 -19.69 3.13
CA SER A 110 -23.08 -20.67 3.79
C SER A 110 -21.83 -19.96 4.35
N PHE A 111 -21.28 -20.51 5.43
CA PHE A 111 -20.00 -20.04 5.95
C PHE A 111 -18.88 -20.38 4.98
N ALA A 112 -18.00 -19.39 4.76
CA ALA A 112 -16.80 -19.53 3.99
C ALA A 112 -15.63 -18.90 4.76
N TYR A 113 -14.46 -19.51 4.65
CA TYR A 113 -13.23 -18.97 5.23
C TYR A 113 -12.08 -19.19 4.25
N LYS A 114 -11.09 -18.30 4.32
CA LYS A 114 -9.86 -18.34 3.55
C LYS A 114 -8.72 -17.94 4.47
N PHE A 115 -7.58 -18.58 4.31
CA PHE A 115 -6.37 -18.23 5.02
C PHE A 115 -5.17 -18.45 4.11
N GLN A 116 -4.27 -17.48 4.10
CA GLN A 116 -2.99 -17.58 3.41
C GLN A 116 -1.91 -16.96 4.28
N TYR A 117 -0.78 -17.63 4.36
CA TYR A 117 0.41 -17.14 5.01
C TYR A 117 1.60 -17.32 4.09
N GLU A 118 2.32 -16.24 3.82
CA GLU A 118 3.58 -16.23 3.10
C GLU A 118 4.68 -15.72 4.02
N THR A 119 5.86 -16.33 3.97
CA THR A 119 6.96 -15.99 4.87
C THR A 119 8.32 -16.36 4.28
N SER A 120 9.36 -15.64 4.70
CA SER A 120 10.77 -15.98 4.47
C SER A 120 11.38 -16.89 5.54
N MET A 121 10.67 -17.21 6.64
CA MET A 121 11.19 -18.01 7.76
C MET A 121 11.83 -19.36 7.36
N LEU A 122 11.33 -20.00 6.31
CA LEU A 122 11.91 -21.28 5.88
C LEU A 122 13.33 -21.11 5.32
N GLY A 123 13.58 -20.05 4.57
CA GLY A 123 14.91 -19.72 4.09
C GLY A 123 15.84 -19.31 5.23
N GLU A 124 15.35 -18.51 6.17
CA GLU A 124 16.07 -18.16 7.40
C GLU A 124 16.46 -19.42 8.17
N ALA A 125 15.52 -20.33 8.45
CA ALA A 125 15.77 -21.60 9.15
C ALA A 125 16.78 -22.51 8.43
N LEU A 126 16.95 -22.33 7.11
CA LEU A 126 17.96 -23.02 6.30
C LEU A 126 19.29 -22.25 6.23
N GLY A 127 19.43 -21.13 6.96
CA GLY A 127 20.64 -20.34 7.03
C GLY A 127 20.78 -19.30 5.92
N SER A 128 19.70 -18.94 5.22
CA SER A 128 19.71 -17.86 4.24
C SER A 128 19.75 -16.51 4.95
N ARG A 129 20.86 -15.82 4.84
CA ARG A 129 21.05 -14.47 5.40
C ARG A 129 20.12 -13.44 4.76
N TYR A 130 19.81 -13.61 3.48
CA TYR A 130 18.86 -12.76 2.77
C TYR A 130 17.45 -12.84 3.34
N ASP A 131 17.00 -14.06 3.65
CA ASP A 131 15.66 -14.28 4.18
C ASP A 131 15.53 -13.81 5.63
N GLU A 132 16.60 -13.92 6.42
CA GLU A 132 16.71 -13.35 7.76
C GLU A 132 16.57 -11.82 7.74
N ILE A 133 17.32 -11.13 6.87
CA ILE A 133 17.29 -9.67 6.75
C ILE A 133 15.97 -9.19 6.17
N ARG A 134 15.38 -9.95 5.23
CA ARG A 134 14.10 -9.62 4.63
C ARG A 134 12.97 -9.67 5.63
N ASP A 135 12.97 -10.64 6.55
CA ASP A 135 11.99 -10.83 7.63
C ASP A 135 10.54 -10.62 7.11
N TYR A 136 10.21 -11.38 6.03
CA TYR A 136 8.96 -11.19 5.33
C TYR A 136 7.85 -12.05 5.89
N HIS A 137 6.72 -11.42 6.22
CA HIS A 137 5.50 -12.06 6.67
C HIS A 137 4.30 -11.39 5.99
N ASP A 138 3.40 -12.20 5.44
CA ASP A 138 2.13 -11.76 4.89
C ASP A 138 1.02 -12.69 5.35
N TYR A 139 0.12 -12.17 6.16
CA TYR A 139 -1.05 -12.88 6.68
C TYR A 139 -2.29 -12.37 5.97
N ASN A 140 -3.02 -13.27 5.31
CA ASN A 140 -4.29 -12.97 4.69
C ASN A 140 -5.38 -13.86 5.27
N ILE A 141 -6.47 -13.24 5.72
CA ILE A 141 -7.65 -13.93 6.23
C ILE A 141 -8.91 -13.41 5.53
N GLY A 142 -9.84 -14.31 5.24
CA GLY A 142 -11.16 -13.97 4.77
C GLY A 142 -12.19 -14.90 5.42
N LEU A 143 -13.28 -14.35 5.91
CA LEU A 143 -14.35 -15.13 6.51
C LEU A 143 -15.71 -14.46 6.26
N GLY A 144 -16.75 -15.25 6.07
CA GLY A 144 -18.06 -14.72 5.85
C GLY A 144 -19.15 -15.77 5.88
N GLY A 145 -20.41 -15.29 5.86
CA GLY A 145 -21.58 -16.13 5.90
C GLY A 145 -22.78 -15.42 6.53
N PRO A 146 -23.86 -16.16 6.82
CA PRO A 146 -25.01 -15.60 7.49
C PRO A 146 -24.72 -15.34 8.97
N ILE A 147 -25.23 -14.24 9.51
CA ILE A 147 -25.13 -14.01 10.96
C ILE A 147 -26.02 -15.00 11.70
N PRO A 148 -25.52 -15.75 12.71
CA PRO A 148 -26.34 -16.65 13.50
C PRO A 148 -27.56 -15.92 14.04
N PHE A 149 -28.72 -16.58 14.01
CA PHE A 149 -30.04 -16.07 14.37
C PHE A 149 -30.66 -15.03 13.43
N PHE A 150 -29.85 -14.35 12.57
CA PHE A 150 -30.32 -13.33 11.62
C PHE A 150 -29.98 -13.72 10.19
N LYS A 151 -30.57 -14.79 9.64
CA LYS A 151 -30.27 -15.35 8.31
C LYS A 151 -30.37 -14.35 7.15
N LYS A 152 -31.15 -13.28 7.32
CA LYS A 152 -31.26 -12.20 6.32
C LYS A 152 -30.05 -11.25 6.32
N ILE A 153 -29.19 -11.34 7.33
CA ILE A 153 -27.98 -10.53 7.44
C ILE A 153 -26.79 -11.43 7.15
N LYS A 154 -25.97 -11.01 6.23
CA LYS A 154 -24.76 -11.71 5.79
C LYS A 154 -23.56 -10.79 5.96
N LEU A 155 -22.46 -11.33 6.44
CA LEU A 155 -21.21 -10.61 6.66
C LEU A 155 -20.12 -11.25 5.82
N TRP A 156 -19.24 -10.42 5.27
CA TRP A 156 -17.92 -10.78 4.83
C TRP A 156 -16.91 -9.88 5.53
N PHE A 157 -15.86 -10.47 6.04
CA PHE A 157 -14.70 -9.80 6.61
C PHE A 157 -13.45 -10.35 5.93
N SER A 158 -12.51 -9.48 5.61
CA SER A 158 -11.17 -9.88 5.22
C SER A 158 -10.13 -8.93 5.78
N GLY A 159 -8.94 -9.44 6.02
CA GLY A 159 -7.81 -8.66 6.52
C GLY A 159 -6.51 -9.20 5.96
N GLN A 160 -5.56 -8.30 5.79
CA GLN A 160 -4.20 -8.58 5.41
C GLN A 160 -3.26 -7.80 6.30
N GLN A 161 -2.18 -8.42 6.72
CA GLN A 161 -1.06 -7.76 7.35
C GLN A 161 0.21 -8.20 6.64
N THR A 162 0.92 -7.23 6.07
CA THR A 162 2.22 -7.42 5.43
C THR A 162 3.29 -6.77 6.29
N SER A 163 4.35 -7.51 6.59
CA SER A 163 5.55 -7.02 7.27
C SER A 163 6.79 -7.46 6.47
N SER A 164 7.71 -6.54 6.24
CA SER A 164 9.00 -6.81 5.62
C SER A 164 10.06 -5.90 6.20
N GLY A 165 11.13 -6.47 6.73
CA GLY A 165 12.26 -5.74 7.31
C GLY A 165 13.16 -5.08 6.27
N ALA A 166 13.17 -5.59 5.04
CA ALA A 166 13.95 -4.98 3.96
C ALA A 166 13.37 -5.25 2.57
N TYR A 167 13.38 -4.22 1.72
CA TYR A 167 13.10 -4.35 0.29
C TYR A 167 14.32 -4.68 -0.54
N GLN A 168 15.43 -4.02 -0.22
CA GLN A 168 16.69 -4.14 -0.92
C GLN A 168 17.76 -4.58 0.05
N ILE A 169 18.60 -5.53 -0.39
CA ILE A 169 19.72 -6.05 0.41
C ILE A 169 20.98 -5.85 -0.40
N TYR A 170 21.96 -5.20 0.21
CA TYR A 170 23.30 -5.03 -0.35
C TYR A 170 24.30 -5.83 0.45
N GLU A 171 25.28 -6.41 -0.25
CA GLU A 171 26.49 -7.00 0.31
C GLU A 171 27.63 -6.01 0.14
N PHE A 172 28.31 -5.74 1.24
CA PHE A 172 29.48 -4.85 1.25
C PHE A 172 30.73 -5.72 1.38
N ASP A 173 31.53 -5.77 0.31
CA ASP A 173 32.74 -6.59 0.24
C ASP A 173 33.89 -6.06 1.09
N ASN A 174 33.86 -4.75 1.37
CA ASN A 174 34.84 -4.04 2.17
C ASN A 174 34.14 -3.27 3.29
N ILE A 175 34.92 -2.84 4.28
CA ILE A 175 34.46 -1.92 5.31
C ILE A 175 33.88 -0.67 4.62
N THR A 176 32.59 -0.45 4.81
CA THR A 176 31.88 0.70 4.26
C THR A 176 31.40 1.58 5.40
N HIS A 177 31.70 2.86 5.32
CA HIS A 177 31.25 3.82 6.32
C HIS A 177 29.80 4.17 6.10
N ASN A 178 28.96 3.94 7.12
CA ASN A 178 27.58 4.38 7.17
C ASN A 178 27.42 5.53 8.17
N TYR A 179 26.53 6.43 7.80
CA TYR A 179 26.18 7.53 8.65
C TYR A 179 25.10 7.11 9.66
N GLU A 180 25.39 7.16 10.95
CA GLU A 180 24.46 6.92 12.02
C GLU A 180 24.03 8.21 12.70
N ARG A 181 22.75 8.35 12.92
CA ARG A 181 22.12 9.56 13.42
C ARG A 181 22.54 9.93 14.85
N ASP A 182 22.70 8.94 15.70
CA ASP A 182 23.02 9.15 17.13
C ASP A 182 24.38 9.77 17.37
N LYS A 183 25.19 9.85 16.32
CA LYS A 183 26.54 10.40 16.35
C LYS A 183 26.66 11.79 15.69
N TYR A 184 25.52 12.48 15.46
CA TYR A 184 25.53 13.84 14.94
C TYR A 184 26.18 14.82 15.92
N PHE A 185 27.09 15.62 15.42
CA PHE A 185 27.56 16.80 16.12
C PHE A 185 26.58 17.96 15.90
N THR A 186 26.32 18.72 16.92
CA THR A 186 25.60 19.99 16.77
C THR A 186 26.48 21.01 16.04
N LEU A 187 25.87 22.06 15.48
CA LEU A 187 26.63 23.18 14.88
C LEU A 187 27.62 23.81 15.85
N ASN A 188 27.29 23.84 17.14
CA ASN A 188 28.17 24.35 18.17
C ASN A 188 29.38 23.44 18.36
N ASP A 189 29.17 22.12 18.44
CA ASP A 189 30.24 21.13 18.56
C ASP A 189 31.21 21.23 17.37
N LEU A 190 30.67 21.37 16.14
CA LEU A 190 31.49 21.53 14.94
C LEU A 190 32.28 22.82 14.95
N ASN A 191 31.74 23.94 15.43
CA ASN A 191 32.45 25.20 15.54
C ASN A 191 33.56 25.13 16.60
N ASP A 192 33.31 24.45 17.70
CA ASP A 192 34.32 24.26 18.76
C ASP A 192 35.47 23.38 18.26
N LEU A 193 35.18 22.28 17.59
CA LEU A 193 36.19 21.42 16.98
C LEU A 193 37.00 22.13 15.90
N ARG A 194 36.35 22.94 15.06
CA ARG A 194 37.01 23.75 14.04
C ARG A 194 38.07 24.69 14.66
N ASN A 195 37.76 25.23 15.82
CA ASN A 195 38.63 26.19 16.49
C ASN A 195 39.74 25.54 17.34
N THR A 196 39.53 24.28 17.75
CA THR A 196 40.39 23.57 18.69
C THR A 196 41.28 22.50 18.08
N ASP A 197 40.84 21.89 16.95
CA ASP A 197 41.60 20.82 16.28
C ASP A 197 42.63 21.43 15.28
N PRO A 198 43.94 21.27 15.54
CA PRO A 198 44.98 21.78 14.65
C PRO A 198 44.98 21.09 13.26
N ASN A 199 44.36 19.91 13.15
CA ASN A 199 44.26 19.13 11.91
C ASN A 199 42.90 19.25 11.24
N TRP A 200 42.09 20.26 11.60
CA TRP A 200 40.72 20.42 11.11
C TRP A 200 40.55 20.19 9.60
N ASP A 201 41.41 20.75 8.78
CA ASP A 201 41.29 20.62 7.32
C ASP A 201 41.48 19.19 6.80
N GLN A 202 42.14 18.33 7.57
CA GLN A 202 42.35 16.92 7.24
C GLN A 202 41.23 16.02 7.77
N VAL A 203 40.69 16.35 8.95
CA VAL A 203 39.78 15.46 9.70
C VAL A 203 38.33 15.95 9.75
N LYS A 204 38.05 17.16 9.23
CA LYS A 204 36.72 17.80 9.29
C LYS A 204 35.56 16.91 8.82
N TYR A 205 35.78 16.07 7.82
CA TYR A 205 34.74 15.17 7.32
C TYR A 205 34.44 14.05 8.30
N SER A 206 35.40 13.61 9.09
CA SER A 206 35.18 12.61 10.13
C SER A 206 34.33 13.15 11.29
N TYR A 207 34.42 14.46 11.57
CA TYR A 207 33.61 15.09 12.61
C TYR A 207 32.22 15.51 12.12
N VAL A 208 32.15 15.96 10.86
CA VAL A 208 30.86 16.42 10.28
C VAL A 208 29.92 15.26 9.99
N ALA A 209 30.46 14.11 9.66
CA ALA A 209 29.70 12.92 9.35
C ALA A 209 30.37 11.72 10.02
N PRO A 210 30.03 11.41 11.27
CA PRO A 210 30.52 10.20 11.90
C PRO A 210 30.00 8.99 11.12
N TRP A 211 30.92 8.13 10.73
CA TRP A 211 30.63 6.96 9.92
C TRP A 211 30.86 5.70 10.75
N ASP A 212 29.93 4.77 10.70
CA ASP A 212 30.17 3.42 11.18
C ASP A 212 30.65 2.52 10.06
N ASP A 213 31.53 1.62 10.37
CA ASP A 213 31.99 0.60 9.46
C ASP A 213 30.89 -0.44 9.27
N THR A 214 30.57 -0.74 8.02
CA THR A 214 29.61 -1.77 7.65
C THR A 214 30.32 -2.81 6.77
N GLU A 215 30.20 -4.06 7.17
CA GLU A 215 30.70 -5.21 6.44
C GLU A 215 29.56 -6.25 6.29
N GLY A 216 29.53 -6.93 5.15
CA GLY A 216 28.56 -7.98 4.88
C GLY A 216 27.20 -7.45 4.40
N PHE A 217 26.13 -8.14 4.75
CA PHE A 217 24.79 -7.85 4.26
C PHE A 217 24.08 -6.80 5.10
N LYS A 218 23.47 -5.81 4.43
CA LYS A 218 22.61 -4.78 5.04
C LYS A 218 21.31 -4.65 4.27
N GLY A 219 20.19 -4.62 5.02
CA GLY A 219 18.84 -4.39 4.49
C GLY A 219 18.48 -2.91 4.47
N PHE A 220 17.70 -2.51 3.46
CA PHE A 220 17.21 -1.15 3.27
C PHE A 220 15.74 -1.14 2.90
N GLY A 221 15.03 -0.16 3.45
CA GLY A 221 13.59 -0.05 3.31
C GLY A 221 12.84 -1.04 4.19
N PHE A 222 11.55 -0.81 4.38
CA PHE A 222 10.65 -1.73 5.08
C PHE A 222 9.21 -1.51 4.63
N ASP A 223 8.35 -2.48 4.93
CA ASP A 223 6.90 -2.38 4.76
C ASP A 223 6.21 -2.91 6.02
N ASN A 224 5.27 -2.14 6.52
CA ASN A 224 4.36 -2.55 7.57
C ASN A 224 2.99 -2.01 7.21
N THR A 225 2.18 -2.86 6.55
CA THR A 225 0.88 -2.47 6.03
C THR A 225 -0.20 -3.40 6.57
N THR A 226 -1.26 -2.82 7.08
CA THR A 226 -2.44 -3.54 7.56
C THR A 226 -3.67 -3.06 6.79
N ASP A 227 -4.48 -3.99 6.30
CA ASP A 227 -5.70 -3.75 5.53
C ASP A 227 -6.86 -4.53 6.15
N TYR A 228 -7.99 -3.88 6.36
CA TYR A 228 -9.23 -4.50 6.82
C TYR A 228 -10.40 -4.09 5.92
N PHE A 229 -11.17 -5.08 5.50
CA PHE A 229 -12.40 -4.88 4.77
C PHE A 229 -13.55 -5.65 5.43
N ALA A 230 -14.69 -4.99 5.59
CA ALA A 230 -15.92 -5.62 6.08
C ALA A 230 -17.11 -5.19 5.22
N LYS A 231 -17.99 -6.13 4.88
CA LYS A 231 -19.21 -5.87 4.13
C LYS A 231 -20.38 -6.62 4.73
N LEU A 232 -21.37 -5.87 5.18
CA LEU A 232 -22.63 -6.38 5.72
C LEU A 232 -23.73 -6.17 4.71
N THR A 233 -24.46 -7.22 4.42
CA THR A 233 -25.61 -7.20 3.50
C THR A 233 -26.86 -7.63 4.25
N TYR A 234 -27.92 -6.82 4.19
CA TYR A 234 -29.21 -7.10 4.80
C TYR A 234 -30.30 -7.18 3.73
N ASP A 235 -30.83 -8.39 3.54
CA ASP A 235 -31.96 -8.64 2.66
C ASP A 235 -33.25 -8.35 3.45
N ILE A 236 -33.67 -7.07 3.49
CA ILE A 236 -34.84 -6.60 4.26
C ILE A 236 -36.08 -7.32 3.74
N THR A 237 -36.30 -7.28 2.43
CA THR A 237 -37.30 -8.04 1.69
C THR A 237 -36.67 -8.68 0.44
N SER A 238 -37.42 -9.44 -0.35
CA SER A 238 -36.94 -9.92 -1.66
C SER A 238 -36.68 -8.80 -2.67
N GLN A 239 -37.24 -7.61 -2.45
CA GLN A 239 -37.13 -6.45 -3.33
C GLN A 239 -36.22 -5.35 -2.78
N LEU A 240 -35.86 -5.44 -1.49
CA LEU A 240 -35.17 -4.39 -0.78
C LEU A 240 -33.93 -4.93 -0.09
N LYS A 241 -32.76 -4.40 -0.50
CA LYS A 241 -31.45 -4.81 0.00
C LYS A 241 -30.65 -3.59 0.45
N LEU A 242 -30.07 -3.69 1.63
CA LEU A 242 -29.14 -2.72 2.20
C LEU A 242 -27.75 -3.34 2.27
N THR A 243 -26.73 -2.61 1.86
CA THR A 243 -25.33 -3.02 1.96
C THR A 243 -24.54 -1.92 2.65
N LEU A 244 -23.80 -2.30 3.68
CA LEU A 244 -22.82 -1.44 4.36
C LEU A 244 -21.43 -2.01 4.10
N SER A 245 -20.48 -1.19 3.76
CA SER A 245 -19.08 -1.59 3.65
C SER A 245 -18.17 -0.61 4.37
N TYR A 246 -17.16 -1.19 4.99
CA TYR A 246 -16.08 -0.49 5.67
C TYR A 246 -14.75 -1.02 5.18
N TRP A 247 -13.82 -0.13 4.91
CA TRP A 247 -12.47 -0.45 4.51
C TRP A 247 -11.49 0.50 5.16
N ASN A 248 -10.41 -0.04 5.72
CA ASN A 248 -9.34 0.73 6.34
C ASN A 248 -8.00 0.12 5.96
N VAL A 249 -7.04 0.99 5.65
CA VAL A 249 -5.64 0.64 5.39
C VAL A 249 -4.75 1.56 6.21
N GLU A 250 -3.83 0.98 6.94
CA GLU A 250 -2.76 1.68 7.65
C GLU A 250 -1.43 1.19 7.08
N ALA A 251 -0.64 2.10 6.52
CA ALA A 251 0.63 1.76 5.91
C ALA A 251 1.75 2.64 6.47
N HIS A 252 2.77 1.98 7.03
CA HIS A 252 4.03 2.60 7.42
C HIS A 252 5.15 1.95 6.60
N ARG A 253 5.77 2.70 5.73
CA ARG A 253 6.71 2.19 4.74
C ARG A 253 7.92 3.10 4.58
N LYS A 254 9.02 2.49 4.20
CA LYS A 254 10.23 3.19 3.77
C LYS A 254 10.73 2.51 2.50
N GLY A 255 10.82 3.24 1.41
CA GLY A 255 11.44 2.74 0.19
C GLY A 255 12.96 2.71 0.30
N PHE A 256 13.63 2.44 -0.80
CA PHE A 256 15.09 2.54 -0.88
C PHE A 256 15.48 3.41 -2.07
N LYS A 257 16.36 4.38 -1.82
CA LYS A 257 17.00 5.22 -2.84
C LYS A 257 18.52 5.09 -2.71
N THR A 258 19.19 4.84 -3.80
CA THR A 258 20.64 4.65 -3.84
C THR A 258 21.42 5.84 -3.24
N ASN A 259 20.86 7.05 -3.33
CA ASN A 259 21.45 8.26 -2.75
C ASN A 259 21.56 8.18 -1.21
N PHE A 260 20.75 7.34 -0.56
CA PHE A 260 20.74 7.14 0.88
C PHE A 260 21.42 5.83 1.30
N LEU A 261 22.21 5.21 0.42
CA LEU A 261 22.92 3.96 0.71
C LEU A 261 23.76 4.04 1.99
N TYR A 262 24.40 5.20 2.19
CA TYR A 262 25.26 5.47 3.33
C TYR A 262 24.59 6.33 4.41
N TRP A 263 23.34 6.72 4.21
CA TRP A 263 22.58 7.53 5.15
C TRP A 263 21.08 7.17 5.07
N ASN A 264 20.77 5.97 5.46
CA ASN A 264 19.40 5.46 5.38
C ASN A 264 18.39 6.25 6.24
N ASP A 265 18.83 6.83 7.36
CA ASP A 265 17.96 7.61 8.24
C ASP A 265 17.54 8.97 7.65
N GLY A 266 18.28 9.47 6.68
CA GLY A 266 17.92 10.67 5.94
C GLY A 266 16.82 10.46 4.91
N GLN A 267 16.44 9.21 4.63
CA GLN A 267 15.38 8.90 3.69
C GLN A 267 14.02 9.03 4.35
N ASN A 268 13.06 9.62 3.63
CA ASN A 268 11.70 9.78 4.07
C ASN A 268 11.01 8.44 4.34
N GLU A 269 10.20 8.42 5.39
CA GLU A 269 9.20 7.39 5.65
C GLU A 269 7.82 7.88 5.19
N ILE A 270 6.96 6.94 4.84
CA ILE A 270 5.61 7.18 4.35
C ILE A 270 4.64 6.57 5.34
N PHE A 271 3.80 7.42 5.91
CA PHE A 271 2.65 7.03 6.72
C PHE A 271 1.40 7.36 5.92
N ARG A 272 0.54 6.37 5.77
CA ARG A 272 -0.70 6.56 5.01
C ARG A 272 -1.84 5.79 5.65
N ASP A 273 -2.88 6.54 5.98
CA ASP A 273 -4.11 6.01 6.52
C ASP A 273 -5.23 6.27 5.54
N THR A 274 -5.95 5.23 5.20
CA THR A 274 -7.08 5.30 4.28
C THR A 274 -8.31 4.69 4.94
N GLU A 275 -9.39 5.43 4.98
CA GLU A 275 -10.67 4.98 5.47
C GLU A 275 -11.76 5.18 4.42
N ARG A 276 -12.60 4.17 4.23
CA ARG A 276 -13.80 4.28 3.41
C ARG A 276 -15.00 3.66 4.10
N LYS A 277 -16.08 4.42 4.15
CA LYS A 277 -17.40 3.99 4.57
C LYS A 277 -18.34 4.11 3.39
N ALA A 278 -19.09 3.07 3.10
CA ALA A 278 -20.08 3.13 2.03
C ALA A 278 -21.39 2.44 2.38
N LEU A 279 -22.45 3.02 1.87
CA LEU A 279 -23.82 2.54 1.97
C LEU A 279 -24.38 2.40 0.56
N GLU A 280 -24.95 1.24 0.29
CA GLU A 280 -25.72 0.99 -0.93
C GLU A 280 -27.09 0.49 -0.57
N PHE A 281 -28.09 1.11 -1.16
CA PHE A 281 -29.49 0.76 -1.00
C PHE A 281 -30.09 0.44 -2.36
N ASN A 282 -30.51 -0.81 -2.55
CA ASN A 282 -31.12 -1.31 -3.78
C ASN A 282 -32.59 -1.61 -3.54
N HIS A 283 -33.46 -1.03 -4.36
CA HIS A 283 -34.88 -1.27 -4.30
C HIS A 283 -35.46 -1.56 -5.70
N THR A 284 -36.03 -2.74 -5.84
CA THR A 284 -36.79 -3.14 -7.01
C THR A 284 -38.27 -2.88 -6.73
N ILE A 285 -38.85 -1.86 -7.34
CA ILE A 285 -40.25 -1.48 -7.12
C ILE A 285 -41.18 -2.47 -7.80
N ASN A 286 -40.84 -2.84 -9.04
CA ASN A 286 -41.56 -3.81 -9.85
C ASN A 286 -40.64 -4.34 -10.97
N GLU A 287 -41.14 -5.22 -11.85
CA GLU A 287 -40.36 -5.83 -12.93
C GLU A 287 -39.71 -4.82 -13.92
N LYS A 288 -40.22 -3.58 -13.96
CA LYS A 288 -39.76 -2.56 -14.91
C LYS A 288 -39.04 -1.39 -14.24
N SER A 289 -39.05 -1.33 -12.92
CA SER A 289 -38.55 -0.15 -12.19
C SER A 289 -37.74 -0.57 -10.96
N PHE A 290 -36.52 -0.05 -10.92
CA PHE A 290 -35.63 -0.18 -9.76
C PHE A 290 -34.83 1.09 -9.57
N TYR A 291 -34.28 1.30 -8.40
CA TYR A 291 -33.28 2.33 -8.14
C TYR A 291 -32.22 1.84 -7.17
N THR A 292 -31.05 2.42 -7.30
CA THR A 292 -29.91 2.22 -6.41
C THR A 292 -29.45 3.57 -5.89
N LEU A 293 -29.39 3.71 -4.57
CA LEU A 293 -28.78 4.86 -3.91
C LEU A 293 -27.43 4.41 -3.35
N ARG A 294 -26.37 5.17 -3.67
CA ARG A 294 -25.01 4.93 -3.18
C ARG A 294 -24.48 6.17 -2.50
N ILE A 295 -23.94 6.00 -1.32
CA ILE A 295 -23.25 7.05 -0.55
C ILE A 295 -21.91 6.48 -0.11
N SER A 296 -20.83 7.22 -0.36
CA SER A 296 -19.49 6.82 0.06
C SER A 296 -18.75 8.02 0.62
N ASP A 297 -18.14 7.81 1.77
CA ASP A 297 -17.15 8.69 2.37
C ASP A 297 -15.78 8.02 2.22
N PHE A 298 -14.82 8.75 1.67
CA PHE A 298 -13.47 8.27 1.41
C PHE A 298 -12.46 9.31 1.87
N VAL A 299 -11.65 8.95 2.85
CA VAL A 299 -10.62 9.79 3.44
C VAL A 299 -9.27 9.11 3.28
N GLN A 300 -8.28 9.86 2.87
CA GLN A 300 -6.90 9.42 2.83
C GLN A 300 -6.00 10.48 3.43
N ASP A 301 -5.35 10.15 4.52
CA ASP A 301 -4.32 10.96 5.16
C ASP A 301 -2.94 10.40 4.80
N GLN A 302 -2.01 11.29 4.51
CA GLN A 302 -0.65 10.91 4.17
C GLN A 302 0.35 11.89 4.78
N PHE A 303 1.34 11.32 5.45
CA PHE A 303 2.53 12.03 5.89
C PHE A 303 3.76 11.41 5.23
N ILE A 304 4.61 12.24 4.65
CA ILE A 304 5.89 11.84 4.08
C ILE A 304 6.97 12.73 4.70
N GLY A 305 7.92 12.15 5.39
CA GLY A 305 8.98 12.91 6.02
C GLY A 305 10.02 12.05 6.72
N VAL A 306 11.11 12.69 7.12
CA VAL A 306 12.09 12.09 8.00
C VAL A 306 11.57 12.18 9.43
N ARG A 307 11.52 11.05 10.12
CA ARG A 307 11.10 11.01 11.52
C ARG A 307 12.25 11.54 12.39
N TRP A 308 12.04 12.71 12.99
CA TRP A 308 12.88 13.13 14.10
C TRP A 308 12.47 12.34 15.33
N GLN A 309 13.31 11.42 15.78
CA GLN A 309 13.21 10.97 17.15
C GLN A 309 13.91 12.03 17.99
N ASP A 310 13.14 12.80 18.71
CA ASP A 310 13.69 13.56 19.83
C ASP A 310 14.04 12.55 20.90
N SER A 311 15.28 12.56 21.39
CA SER A 311 15.76 11.60 22.39
C SER A 311 15.01 11.65 23.73
N ASP A 312 14.05 12.56 23.87
CA ASP A 312 13.32 12.82 25.10
C ASP A 312 11.81 12.49 25.03
N ASN A 313 11.32 11.95 23.91
CA ASN A 313 9.92 11.50 23.80
C ASN A 313 9.83 10.10 23.18
N ASP A 314 9.58 9.13 24.04
CA ASP A 314 9.08 7.79 23.71
C ASP A 314 7.72 7.86 22.99
#